data_1c19bfb13bf643e44710cce56de22825
#
_entry.id   1c19bfb13bf643e44710cce56de22825
#
_cell.length_a   1.000
_cell.length_b   1.000
_cell.length_c   1.000
_cell.angle_alpha   90.00
_cell.angle_beta   90.00
_cell.angle_gamma   90.00
#
_symmetry.space_group_name_H-M   'P 1'
#
loop_
_entity.id
_entity.type
_entity.pdbx_description
1 polymer ?
#
loop_
_entity_poly.entity_id
_entity_poly.type
_entity_poly.pdbx_seq_one_letter_code
_entity_poly.pdbx_strand_id
1 'polypeptide(L)'
;MKLLSHTLIAVTALISLPANAQNSTTRQNVLLITIDDLRPALGCFGDKTAITPNIDRLASQGILFKRAYCQQAVCSPSRLSLLTGRRPDTIRVWDLATHFRAAAPDIVTLPQHFKNHGYQTRSIGKIYHGSGKPSRDPPSWSMPPQYDHVRDPQVRYATA
;
A
#
# COMPACT_ATOMS: atom_id res chain seq x y z
N MET A 1 39.86 56.77 -54.80
CA MET A 1 38.55 56.14 -54.75
C MET A 1 38.66 54.94 -53.79
N LYS A 2 38.18 55.09 -52.57
CA LYS A 2 38.18 54.01 -51.52
C LYS A 2 36.76 53.47 -51.40
N LEU A 3 36.57 52.20 -51.80
CA LEU A 3 35.29 51.47 -51.54
C LEU A 3 35.28 51.05 -50.09
N LEU A 4 34.32 51.55 -49.36
CA LEU A 4 33.96 51.00 -47.98
C LEU A 4 33.03 49.80 -48.17
N SER A 5 33.52 48.64 -47.76
CA SER A 5 32.74 47.41 -47.62
C SER A 5 32.01 47.45 -46.30
N HIS A 6 30.66 47.42 -46.34
CA HIS A 6 29.84 47.34 -45.17
C HIS A 6 29.53 45.87 -44.91
N THR A 7 30.15 45.29 -43.89
CA THR A 7 29.84 43.92 -43.41
C THR A 7 28.63 43.99 -42.51
N LEU A 8 27.53 43.41 -42.96
CA LEU A 8 26.30 43.29 -42.20
C LEU A 8 26.39 42.05 -41.26
N ILE A 9 26.52 42.27 -39.96
CA ILE A 9 26.51 41.21 -38.95
C ILE A 9 25.06 40.94 -38.61
N ALA A 10 24.53 39.80 -39.04
CA ALA A 10 23.21 39.30 -38.61
C ALA A 10 23.34 38.64 -37.25
N VAL A 11 22.77 39.26 -36.21
CA VAL A 11 22.67 38.68 -34.88
C VAL A 11 21.41 37.84 -34.84
N THR A 12 21.54 36.51 -34.91
CA THR A 12 20.46 35.55 -34.68
C THR A 12 20.25 35.39 -33.17
N ALA A 13 19.21 36.01 -32.64
CA ALA A 13 18.79 35.78 -31.26
C ALA A 13 18.13 34.37 -31.15
N LEU A 14 18.82 33.43 -30.54
CA LEU A 14 18.21 32.17 -30.12
C LEU A 14 17.23 32.44 -28.97
N ILE A 15 15.96 32.44 -29.29
CA ILE A 15 14.89 32.43 -28.26
C ILE A 15 14.83 31.01 -27.71
N SER A 16 15.44 30.77 -26.56
CA SER A 16 15.27 29.56 -25.80
C SER A 16 13.87 29.58 -25.15
N LEU A 17 12.92 28.86 -25.76
CA LEU A 17 11.63 28.57 -25.14
C LEU A 17 11.89 27.70 -23.90
N PRO A 18 11.38 28.05 -22.71
CA PRO A 18 11.45 27.17 -21.58
C PRO A 18 10.63 25.90 -21.90
N ALA A 19 11.32 24.77 -22.03
CA ALA A 19 10.68 23.49 -22.08
C ALA A 19 10.03 23.26 -20.70
N ASN A 20 8.75 23.63 -20.57
CA ASN A 20 7.92 23.19 -19.46
C ASN A 20 7.77 21.68 -19.59
N ALA A 21 8.73 20.93 -19.06
CA ALA A 21 8.56 19.54 -18.76
C ALA A 21 7.50 19.47 -17.66
N GLN A 22 6.23 19.37 -18.05
CA GLN A 22 5.17 18.95 -17.16
C GLN A 22 5.49 17.50 -16.79
N ASN A 23 6.25 17.33 -15.71
CA ASN A 23 6.31 16.08 -14.99
C ASN A 23 4.92 15.82 -14.39
N SER A 24 3.99 15.37 -15.21
CA SER A 24 2.79 14.72 -14.74
C SER A 24 3.25 13.38 -14.14
N THR A 25 3.72 13.40 -12.91
CA THR A 25 3.89 12.20 -12.12
C THR A 25 2.49 11.61 -11.92
N THR A 26 2.09 10.74 -12.85
CA THR A 26 0.87 9.96 -12.71
C THR A 26 1.02 9.16 -11.44
N ARG A 27 0.21 9.49 -10.42
CA ARG A 27 0.21 8.77 -9.15
C ARG A 27 -0.18 7.32 -9.43
N GLN A 28 0.66 6.39 -9.03
CA GLN A 28 0.39 4.98 -9.19
C GLN A 28 -0.62 4.51 -8.16
N ASN A 29 -1.52 3.60 -8.56
CA ASN A 29 -2.39 2.92 -7.62
C ASN A 29 -1.58 1.94 -6.77
N VAL A 30 -1.98 1.81 -5.50
CA VAL A 30 -1.35 0.90 -4.54
C VAL A 30 -2.38 -0.11 -4.07
N LEU A 31 -2.10 -1.39 -4.25
CA LEU A 31 -2.92 -2.49 -3.76
C LEU A 31 -2.15 -3.25 -2.68
N LEU A 32 -2.68 -3.24 -1.45
CA LEU A 32 -2.18 -4.05 -0.33
C LEU A 32 -3.11 -5.24 -0.12
N ILE A 33 -2.60 -6.45 -0.30
CA ILE A 33 -3.32 -7.69 -0.05
C ILE A 33 -2.75 -8.32 1.22
N THR A 34 -3.60 -8.51 2.24
CA THR A 34 -3.24 -9.18 3.49
C THR A 34 -4.01 -10.48 3.62
N ILE A 35 -3.33 -11.55 4.01
CA ILE A 35 -3.94 -12.85 4.24
C ILE A 35 -3.74 -13.20 5.71
N ASP A 36 -4.86 -13.44 6.42
CA ASP A 36 -4.83 -13.76 7.85
C ASP A 36 -4.29 -15.17 8.07
N ASP A 37 -3.46 -15.34 9.09
CA ASP A 37 -2.88 -16.63 9.50
C ASP A 37 -2.14 -17.43 8.41
N LEU A 38 -1.71 -16.76 7.33
CA LEU A 38 -0.93 -17.41 6.28
C LEU A 38 0.50 -17.65 6.74
N ARG A 39 0.90 -18.91 6.77
CA ARG A 39 2.31 -19.31 6.80
C ARG A 39 2.89 -19.35 5.37
N PRO A 40 4.21 -19.43 5.17
CA PRO A 40 4.82 -19.47 3.82
C PRO A 40 4.57 -20.80 3.09
N ALA A 41 3.32 -21.27 3.06
CA ALA A 41 2.86 -22.45 2.33
C ALA A 41 2.36 -22.03 0.93
N LEU A 42 3.26 -21.49 0.12
CA LEU A 42 3.02 -21.03 -1.24
C LEU A 42 4.09 -21.60 -2.17
N GLY A 43 3.76 -21.80 -3.45
CA GLY A 43 4.69 -22.32 -4.45
C GLY A 43 5.98 -21.51 -4.55
N CYS A 44 5.92 -20.19 -4.52
CA CYS A 44 7.09 -19.31 -4.56
C CYS A 44 8.03 -19.45 -3.34
N PHE A 45 7.56 -20.02 -2.24
CA PHE A 45 8.39 -20.39 -1.08
C PHE A 45 8.88 -21.84 -1.12
N GLY A 46 8.51 -22.60 -2.15
CA GLY A 46 8.93 -23.99 -2.34
C GLY A 46 7.94 -25.02 -1.80
N ASP A 47 6.75 -24.63 -1.37
CA ASP A 47 5.70 -25.56 -1.01
C ASP A 47 5.19 -26.29 -2.27
N LYS A 48 5.20 -27.63 -2.22
CA LYS A 48 4.81 -28.48 -3.36
C LYS A 48 3.35 -28.86 -3.35
N THR A 49 2.66 -28.60 -2.25
CA THR A 49 1.24 -28.95 -2.06
C THR A 49 0.32 -27.82 -2.49
N ALA A 50 0.74 -26.58 -2.23
CA ALA A 50 -0.03 -25.39 -2.56
C ALA A 50 0.02 -25.09 -4.08
N ILE A 51 -1.14 -24.92 -4.70
CA ILE A 51 -1.28 -24.53 -6.10
C ILE A 51 -1.56 -23.03 -6.15
N THR A 52 -0.53 -22.21 -6.36
CA THR A 52 -0.59 -20.75 -6.25
C THR A 52 -0.06 -20.02 -7.49
N PRO A 53 -0.52 -20.35 -8.72
CA PRO A 53 0.12 -19.88 -9.95
C PRO A 53 0.09 -18.35 -10.11
N ASN A 54 -0.91 -17.67 -9.62
CA ASN A 54 -1.00 -16.21 -9.70
C ASN A 54 -0.06 -15.51 -8.73
N ILE A 55 0.07 -16.04 -7.51
CA ILE A 55 1.01 -15.52 -6.51
C ILE A 55 2.45 -15.81 -6.95
N ASP A 56 2.70 -17.00 -7.47
CA ASP A 56 4.02 -17.40 -7.97
C ASP A 56 4.45 -16.53 -9.16
N ARG A 57 3.52 -16.21 -10.07
CA ARG A 57 3.77 -15.26 -11.16
C ARG A 57 4.08 -13.86 -10.63
N LEU A 58 3.32 -13.36 -9.65
CA LEU A 58 3.58 -12.07 -9.05
C LEU A 58 4.98 -12.05 -8.38
N ALA A 59 5.33 -13.11 -7.66
CA ALA A 59 6.64 -13.25 -7.02
C ALA A 59 7.78 -13.29 -8.04
N SER A 60 7.59 -13.89 -9.22
CA SER A 60 8.60 -13.93 -10.29
C SER A 60 8.81 -12.59 -11.00
N GLN A 61 7.84 -11.69 -10.93
CA GLN A 61 7.89 -10.36 -11.55
C GLN A 61 8.27 -9.25 -10.56
N GLY A 62 8.28 -9.55 -9.27
CA GLY A 62 8.51 -8.60 -8.19
C GLY A 62 9.66 -9.01 -7.29
N ILE A 63 9.63 -8.54 -6.05
CA ILE A 63 10.61 -8.87 -5.01
C ILE A 63 9.97 -9.82 -4.02
N LEU A 64 10.54 -11.00 -3.85
CA LEU A 64 10.13 -12.00 -2.87
C LEU A 64 11.01 -11.92 -1.60
N PHE A 65 10.42 -11.52 -0.49
CA PHE A 65 11.08 -11.50 0.82
C PHE A 65 10.93 -12.85 1.50
N LYS A 66 11.95 -13.71 1.40
CA LYS A 66 11.94 -15.07 2.00
C LYS A 66 12.03 -15.07 3.53
N ARG A 67 12.46 -13.99 4.13
CA ARG A 67 12.68 -13.83 5.57
C ARG A 67 11.97 -12.59 6.11
N ALA A 68 10.68 -12.49 5.86
CA ALA A 68 9.81 -11.46 6.44
C ALA A 68 9.10 -12.05 7.67
N TYR A 69 9.14 -11.33 8.79
CA TYR A 69 8.60 -11.78 10.08
C TYR A 69 7.58 -10.78 10.61
N CYS A 70 6.51 -11.28 11.20
CA CYS A 70 5.58 -10.43 11.93
C CYS A 70 6.18 -10.00 13.28
N GLN A 71 5.76 -8.85 13.78
CA GLN A 71 6.26 -8.34 15.06
C GLN A 71 5.70 -9.10 16.26
N GLN A 72 4.53 -9.70 16.11
CA GLN A 72 3.89 -10.55 17.10
C GLN A 72 2.93 -11.51 16.39
N ALA A 73 2.91 -12.78 16.79
CA ALA A 73 2.08 -13.82 16.18
C ALA A 73 0.61 -13.76 16.68
N VAL A 74 0.02 -12.57 16.69
CA VAL A 74 -1.38 -12.28 17.07
C VAL A 74 -1.94 -11.27 16.09
N CYS A 75 -3.18 -11.45 15.64
CA CYS A 75 -3.80 -10.68 14.56
C CYS A 75 -3.71 -9.16 14.76
N SER A 76 -4.20 -8.63 15.88
CA SER A 76 -4.28 -7.18 16.10
C SER A 76 -2.91 -6.53 16.15
N PRO A 77 -1.98 -6.89 17.03
CA PRO A 77 -0.67 -6.24 17.12
C PRO A 77 0.16 -6.41 15.84
N SER A 78 0.08 -7.56 15.16
CA SER A 78 0.75 -7.78 13.88
C SER A 78 0.25 -6.83 12.79
N ARG A 79 -1.07 -6.73 12.62
CA ARG A 79 -1.70 -5.83 11.65
C ARG A 79 -1.42 -4.38 11.94
N LEU A 80 -1.47 -3.99 13.20
CA LEU A 80 -1.18 -2.62 13.61
C LEU A 80 0.29 -2.28 13.36
N SER A 81 1.21 -3.20 13.63
CA SER A 81 2.63 -2.99 13.32
C SER A 81 2.86 -2.79 11.83
N LEU A 82 2.21 -3.60 10.98
CA LEU A 82 2.25 -3.45 9.52
C LEU A 82 1.69 -2.09 9.08
N LEU A 83 0.53 -1.71 9.62
CA LEU A 83 -0.20 -0.51 9.17
C LEU A 83 0.34 0.79 9.76
N THR A 84 1.17 0.75 10.80
CA THR A 84 1.71 1.94 11.46
C THR A 84 3.23 2.06 11.36
N GLY A 85 3.92 1.00 10.94
CA GLY A 85 5.38 0.94 10.98
C GLY A 85 5.96 0.97 12.40
N ARG A 86 5.14 0.67 13.43
CA ARG A 86 5.54 0.71 14.84
C ARG A 86 5.46 -0.68 15.48
N ARG A 87 6.32 -0.93 16.45
CA ARG A 87 6.28 -2.16 17.24
C ARG A 87 5.08 -2.17 18.19
N PRO A 88 4.59 -3.36 18.60
CA PRO A 88 3.52 -3.47 19.59
C PRO A 88 3.78 -2.70 20.88
N ASP A 89 5.03 -2.68 21.37
CA ASP A 89 5.43 -1.93 22.57
C ASP A 89 5.25 -0.41 22.41
N THR A 90 5.48 0.12 21.22
CA THR A 90 5.29 1.54 20.93
C THR A 90 3.81 1.93 20.85
N ILE A 91 2.99 1.08 20.23
CA ILE A 91 1.54 1.30 20.11
C ILE A 91 0.76 0.80 21.32
N ARG A 92 1.41 0.09 22.24
CA ARG A 92 0.83 -0.48 23.48
C ARG A 92 -0.39 -1.37 23.23
N VAL A 93 -0.31 -2.19 22.20
CA VAL A 93 -1.34 -3.17 21.84
C VAL A 93 -0.70 -4.52 21.65
N TRP A 94 -1.00 -5.47 22.54
CA TRP A 94 -0.47 -6.83 22.54
C TRP A 94 -1.56 -7.90 22.43
N ASP A 95 -2.83 -7.48 22.51
CA ASP A 95 -4.02 -8.33 22.55
C ASP A 95 -4.99 -8.04 21.40
N LEU A 96 -6.13 -8.69 21.42
CA LEU A 96 -7.20 -8.55 20.42
C LEU A 96 -8.27 -7.53 20.82
N ALA A 97 -8.31 -7.11 22.08
CA ALA A 97 -9.38 -6.28 22.64
C ALA A 97 -9.02 -4.78 22.60
N THR A 98 -7.75 -4.45 22.83
CA THR A 98 -7.29 -3.06 22.94
C THR A 98 -7.34 -2.37 21.58
N HIS A 99 -8.10 -1.27 21.51
CA HIS A 99 -8.13 -0.45 20.32
C HIS A 99 -6.95 0.50 20.29
N PHE A 100 -6.18 0.50 19.20
CA PHE A 100 -4.94 1.25 19.09
C PHE A 100 -5.11 2.77 19.22
N ARG A 101 -6.25 3.32 18.81
CA ARG A 101 -6.54 4.75 18.99
C ARG A 101 -6.74 5.14 20.44
N ALA A 102 -7.06 4.20 21.33
CA ALA A 102 -7.10 4.48 22.78
C ALA A 102 -5.68 4.65 23.36
N ALA A 103 -4.73 3.86 22.86
CA ALA A 103 -3.35 3.90 23.33
C ALA A 103 -2.47 4.92 22.57
N ALA A 104 -2.77 5.14 21.28
CA ALA A 104 -2.03 6.03 20.39
C ALA A 104 -3.00 6.80 19.47
N PRO A 105 -3.74 7.80 19.98
CA PRO A 105 -4.81 8.48 19.24
C PRO A 105 -4.31 9.20 17.97
N ASP A 106 -3.12 9.75 18.01
CA ASP A 106 -2.56 10.57 16.93
C ASP A 106 -1.72 9.79 15.92
N ILE A 107 -1.66 8.46 16.07
CA ILE A 107 -0.85 7.64 15.17
C ILE A 107 -1.42 7.66 13.76
N VAL A 108 -0.57 7.97 12.78
CA VAL A 108 -0.94 7.94 11.36
C VAL A 108 -0.70 6.54 10.82
N THR A 109 -1.76 5.93 10.26
CA THR A 109 -1.67 4.62 9.64
C THR A 109 -1.27 4.73 8.17
N LEU A 110 -0.78 3.63 7.57
CA LEU A 110 -0.40 3.59 6.17
C LEU A 110 -1.54 4.07 5.23
N PRO A 111 -2.77 3.56 5.31
CA PRO A 111 -3.86 4.09 4.49
C PRO A 111 -4.20 5.54 4.82
N GLN A 112 -4.14 5.96 6.09
CA GLN A 112 -4.33 7.36 6.47
C GLN A 112 -3.26 8.27 5.85
N HIS A 113 -2.01 7.82 5.81
CA HIS A 113 -0.93 8.55 5.16
C HIS A 113 -1.22 8.76 3.67
N PHE A 114 -1.60 7.73 2.94
CA PHE A 114 -2.01 7.86 1.54
C PHE A 114 -3.20 8.82 1.37
N LYS A 115 -4.22 8.70 2.21
CA LYS A 115 -5.38 9.60 2.20
C LYS A 115 -4.98 11.06 2.40
N ASN A 116 -4.10 11.33 3.37
CA ASN A 116 -3.62 12.67 3.65
C ASN A 116 -2.79 13.27 2.49
N HIS A 117 -2.28 12.42 1.62
CA HIS A 117 -1.55 12.80 0.40
C HIS A 117 -2.41 12.73 -0.87
N GLY A 118 -3.74 12.77 -0.74
CA GLY A 118 -4.69 12.91 -1.84
C GLY A 118 -5.02 11.62 -2.57
N TYR A 119 -4.74 10.45 -1.98
CA TYR A 119 -5.23 9.17 -2.49
C TYR A 119 -6.64 8.88 -2.01
N GLN A 120 -7.41 8.20 -2.83
CA GLN A 120 -8.66 7.57 -2.43
C GLN A 120 -8.34 6.22 -1.77
N THR A 121 -8.59 6.10 -0.47
CA THR A 121 -8.30 4.88 0.29
C THR A 121 -9.56 4.08 0.56
N ARG A 122 -9.49 2.78 0.28
CA ARG A 122 -10.61 1.83 0.47
C ARG A 122 -10.12 0.58 1.18
N SER A 123 -11.03 -0.06 1.93
CA SER A 123 -10.79 -1.33 2.59
C SER A 123 -11.88 -2.32 2.22
N ILE A 124 -11.47 -3.55 1.91
CA ILE A 124 -12.35 -4.68 1.68
C ILE A 124 -11.87 -5.82 2.58
N GLY A 125 -12.77 -6.42 3.36
CA GLY A 125 -12.45 -7.49 4.28
C GLY A 125 -11.69 -7.06 5.53
N LYS A 126 -10.91 -7.98 6.09
CA LYS A 126 -10.21 -7.81 7.37
C LYS A 126 -8.87 -7.09 7.18
N ILE A 127 -8.84 -5.79 7.29
CA ILE A 127 -7.59 -5.00 7.36
C ILE A 127 -7.20 -4.76 8.82
N TYR A 128 -8.06 -4.17 9.63
CA TYR A 128 -7.90 -4.10 11.08
C TYR A 128 -8.54 -5.32 11.75
N HIS A 129 -8.12 -5.62 12.97
CA HIS A 129 -8.74 -6.68 13.77
C HIS A 129 -10.10 -6.22 14.31
N GLY A 130 -11.06 -7.16 14.38
CA GLY A 130 -12.41 -6.92 14.87
C GLY A 130 -13.40 -6.43 13.81
N SER A 131 -14.68 -6.62 14.07
CA SER A 131 -15.81 -6.25 13.20
C SER A 131 -16.60 -5.03 13.70
N GLY A 132 -16.33 -4.58 14.92
CA GLY A 132 -17.00 -3.44 15.53
C GLY A 132 -16.64 -2.10 14.92
N LYS A 133 -17.48 -1.07 15.14
CA LYS A 133 -17.25 0.30 14.63
C LYS A 133 -15.87 0.88 14.97
N PRO A 134 -15.32 0.69 16.20
CA PRO A 134 -13.99 1.19 16.52
C PRO A 134 -12.87 0.55 15.69
N SER A 135 -13.00 -0.74 15.34
CA SER A 135 -12.00 -1.46 14.54
C SER A 135 -11.92 -0.99 13.07
N ARG A 136 -12.88 -0.20 12.62
CA ARG A 136 -12.97 0.27 11.23
C ARG A 136 -12.03 1.42 10.92
N ASP A 137 -11.47 2.07 11.92
CA ASP A 137 -10.58 3.23 11.81
C ASP A 137 -10.98 4.25 10.73
N PRO A 138 -12.06 5.03 10.93
CA PRO A 138 -12.53 6.00 9.93
C PRO A 138 -11.47 6.96 9.40
N PRO A 139 -10.48 7.43 10.19
CA PRO A 139 -9.43 8.30 9.69
C PRO A 139 -8.62 7.69 8.53
N SER A 140 -8.50 6.36 8.49
CA SER A 140 -7.76 5.63 7.46
C SER A 140 -8.42 5.62 6.08
N TRP A 141 -9.75 5.84 6.01
CA TRP A 141 -10.51 5.54 4.80
C TRP A 141 -11.20 6.75 4.20
N SER A 142 -11.24 6.81 2.88
CA SER A 142 -12.03 7.81 2.13
C SER A 142 -13.50 7.42 2.03
N MET A 143 -13.81 6.13 2.21
CA MET A 143 -15.16 5.56 2.22
C MET A 143 -15.26 4.53 3.36
N PRO A 144 -16.47 4.27 3.87
CA PRO A 144 -16.65 3.23 4.89
C PRO A 144 -16.07 1.88 4.43
N PRO A 145 -15.34 1.16 5.29
CA PRO A 145 -14.85 -0.18 5.00
C PRO A 145 -15.97 -1.14 4.62
N GLN A 146 -15.74 -1.92 3.57
CA GLN A 146 -16.66 -2.98 3.15
C GLN A 146 -16.22 -4.30 3.78
N TYR A 147 -17.09 -4.86 4.64
CA TYR A 147 -16.87 -6.17 5.29
C TYR A 147 -17.69 -7.28 4.65
N ASP A 148 -18.68 -6.90 3.86
CA ASP A 148 -19.51 -7.83 3.12
C ASP A 148 -18.70 -8.40 1.96
N HIS A 149 -17.76 -9.26 2.32
CA HIS A 149 -17.36 -10.26 1.36
C HIS A 149 -18.63 -11.03 1.06
N VAL A 150 -18.88 -11.18 -0.19
CA VAL A 150 -19.88 -12.07 -0.72
C VAL A 150 -19.70 -13.41 0.00
N ARG A 151 -20.44 -13.60 1.09
CA ARG A 151 -20.80 -14.94 1.53
C ARG A 151 -21.77 -15.43 0.47
N ASP A 152 -21.23 -15.77 -0.68
CA ASP A 152 -21.99 -16.57 -1.61
C ASP A 152 -22.21 -17.91 -0.90
N PRO A 153 -23.43 -18.22 -0.44
CA PRO A 153 -23.71 -19.48 0.20
C PRO A 153 -23.50 -20.68 -0.74
N GLN A 154 -23.25 -20.43 -2.02
CA GLN A 154 -22.94 -21.44 -3.02
C GLN A 154 -21.43 -21.66 -3.22
N VAL A 155 -20.57 -20.75 -2.75
CA VAL A 155 -19.12 -21.01 -2.72
C VAL A 155 -18.82 -21.95 -1.56
N ARG A 156 -18.91 -23.22 -1.85
CA ARG A 156 -18.38 -24.28 -0.98
C ARG A 156 -16.86 -24.31 -1.21
N TYR A 157 -16.11 -24.01 -0.17
CA TYR A 157 -14.70 -24.38 -0.17
C TYR A 157 -14.64 -25.90 -0.35
N ALA A 158 -13.82 -26.34 -1.28
CA ALA A 158 -13.56 -27.77 -1.45
C ALA A 158 -13.05 -28.29 -0.08
N THR A 159 -13.86 -29.03 0.61
CA THR A 159 -13.38 -29.83 1.73
C THR A 159 -12.50 -30.91 1.16
N ALA A 160 -11.21 -30.87 1.54
CA ALA A 160 -10.28 -31.94 1.23
C ALA A 160 -10.74 -33.26 1.80
#